data_541342082b8a916d44ee8325f87160ef
#
_entry.id   541342082b8a916d44ee8325f87160ef
#
_cell.length_a   1.000
_cell.length_b   1.000
_cell.length_c   1.000
_cell.angle_alpha   90.00
_cell.angle_beta   90.00
_cell.angle_gamma   90.00
#
_symmetry.space_group_name_H-M   'P 1'
#
loop_
_entity.id
_entity.type
_entity.pdbx_description
1 polymer ?
#
loop_
_entity_poly.entity_id
_entity_poly.type
_entity_poly.pdbx_seq_one_letter_code
_entity_poly.pdbx_strand_id
1 'polypeptide(L)'
;ALAIPVIIAQISQTAMGVVDTIMAGAYSATDMAAVAVGTSIWLPAILFGHGLLLALTPVIAQLNGAGRRDRIAHQVRQGFWLASGVSVLLIVVLYNCKFVIDMMHNIDPQLADKAVGYLHAIMWGAPGYLFFQVMRNQCEGLSKTKPGMVIGFLGLLVNIPINYIFIYGKFGMPELGGVGCGVATGSV
;
A
#
# COMPACT_ATOMS: atom_id res chain seq x y z
N ALA A 1 -0.65 19.26 -18.51
CA ALA A 1 0.09 19.62 -17.28
C ALA A 1 -0.28 18.76 -16.05
N LEU A 2 -1.46 18.12 -16.00
CA LEU A 2 -1.89 17.27 -14.86
C LEU A 2 -1.33 15.83 -14.89
N ALA A 3 -1.03 15.30 -16.08
CA ALA A 3 -0.59 13.92 -16.25
C ALA A 3 0.81 13.64 -15.63
N ILE A 4 1.75 14.59 -15.79
CA ILE A 4 3.13 14.40 -15.31
C ILE A 4 3.19 14.14 -13.79
N PRO A 5 2.54 14.94 -12.91
CA PRO A 5 2.55 14.66 -11.48
C PRO A 5 1.92 13.31 -11.11
N VAL A 6 0.86 12.89 -11.82
CA VAL A 6 0.21 11.59 -11.59
C VAL A 6 1.15 10.44 -11.97
N ILE A 7 1.83 10.56 -13.12
CA ILE A 7 2.81 9.57 -13.59
C ILE A 7 3.97 9.45 -12.60
N ILE A 8 4.52 10.57 -12.11
CA ILE A 8 5.60 10.56 -11.12
C ILE A 8 5.14 9.88 -9.82
N ALA A 9 3.93 10.18 -9.33
CA ALA A 9 3.38 9.53 -8.15
C ALA A 9 3.25 8.01 -8.35
N GLN A 10 2.78 7.58 -9.53
CA GLN A 10 2.63 6.16 -9.85
C GLN A 10 3.97 5.45 -9.97
N ILE A 11 4.96 6.08 -10.62
CA ILE A 11 6.32 5.54 -10.71
C ILE A 11 6.93 5.40 -9.31
N SER A 12 6.76 6.40 -8.43
CA SER A 12 7.26 6.34 -7.05
C SER A 12 6.66 5.16 -6.27
N GLN A 13 5.36 4.91 -6.40
CA GLN A 13 4.70 3.77 -5.75
C GLN A 13 5.20 2.42 -6.31
N THR A 14 5.37 2.32 -7.62
CA THR A 14 5.92 1.10 -8.23
C THR A 14 7.37 0.88 -7.82
N ALA A 15 8.17 1.94 -7.75
CA ALA A 15 9.56 1.90 -7.33
C ALA A 15 9.72 1.40 -5.87
N MET A 16 8.78 1.73 -4.97
CA MET A 16 8.81 1.19 -3.60
C MET A 16 8.77 -0.35 -3.61
N GLY A 17 7.85 -0.96 -4.35
CA GLY A 17 7.77 -2.42 -4.46
C GLY A 17 9.02 -3.07 -5.08
N VAL A 18 9.65 -2.39 -6.04
CA VAL A 18 10.93 -2.84 -6.63
C VAL A 18 12.05 -2.76 -5.61
N VAL A 19 12.15 -1.67 -4.86
CA VAL A 19 13.15 -1.49 -3.78
C VAL A 19 12.96 -2.56 -2.72
N ASP A 20 11.75 -2.81 -2.27
CA ASP A 20 11.41 -3.85 -1.28
C ASP A 20 11.93 -5.22 -1.75
N THR A 21 11.66 -5.59 -3.00
CA THR A 21 12.08 -6.86 -3.58
C THR A 21 13.60 -6.97 -3.71
N ILE A 22 14.28 -5.91 -4.16
CA ILE A 22 15.74 -5.88 -4.29
C ILE A 22 16.40 -5.99 -2.91
N MET A 23 15.92 -5.25 -1.91
CA MET A 23 16.50 -5.25 -0.57
C MET A 23 16.28 -6.58 0.16
N ALA A 24 15.08 -7.20 0.00
CA ALA A 24 14.82 -8.54 0.51
C ALA A 24 15.70 -9.58 -0.20
N GLY A 25 15.90 -9.46 -1.50
CA GLY A 25 16.76 -10.35 -2.28
C GLY A 25 18.24 -10.24 -1.94
N ALA A 26 18.70 -9.04 -1.60
CA ALA A 26 20.06 -8.82 -1.12
C ALA A 26 20.29 -9.43 0.27
N TYR A 27 19.26 -9.61 1.08
CA TYR A 27 19.33 -10.27 2.39
C TYR A 27 19.29 -11.80 2.23
N SER A 28 18.29 -12.35 1.52
CA SER A 28 18.14 -13.80 1.33
C SER A 28 17.22 -14.11 0.14
N ALA A 29 17.55 -15.17 -0.63
CA ALA A 29 16.69 -15.66 -1.71
C ALA A 29 15.31 -16.12 -1.20
N THR A 30 15.26 -16.75 -0.02
CA THR A 30 14.01 -17.17 0.63
C THR A 30 13.14 -15.97 1.03
N ASP A 31 13.76 -14.89 1.53
CA ASP A 31 13.04 -13.65 1.90
C ASP A 31 12.50 -12.95 0.66
N MET A 32 13.26 -12.89 -0.43
CA MET A 32 12.79 -12.39 -1.72
C MET A 32 11.56 -13.17 -2.22
N ALA A 33 11.62 -14.50 -2.14
CA ALA A 33 10.51 -15.35 -2.55
C ALA A 33 9.29 -15.15 -1.63
N ALA A 34 9.48 -14.97 -0.32
CA ALA A 34 8.41 -14.70 0.63
C ALA A 34 7.72 -13.35 0.36
N VAL A 35 8.49 -12.30 0.07
CA VAL A 35 7.95 -10.99 -0.33
C VAL A 35 7.19 -11.11 -1.66
N ALA A 36 7.70 -11.86 -2.63
CA ALA A 36 7.02 -12.06 -3.91
C ALA A 36 5.67 -12.80 -3.75
N VAL A 37 5.63 -13.88 -2.95
CA VAL A 37 4.38 -14.61 -2.63
C VAL A 37 3.43 -13.70 -1.85
N GLY A 38 3.90 -13.01 -0.82
CA GLY A 38 3.09 -12.09 -0.04
C GLY A 38 2.51 -10.96 -0.89
N THR A 39 3.31 -10.37 -1.76
CA THR A 39 2.87 -9.30 -2.67
C THR A 39 1.83 -9.80 -3.68
N SER A 40 1.93 -11.05 -4.15
CA SER A 40 0.93 -11.64 -5.06
C SER A 40 -0.47 -11.76 -4.44
N ILE A 41 -0.55 -11.85 -3.11
CA ILE A 41 -1.82 -11.85 -2.36
C ILE A 41 -2.23 -10.43 -1.97
N TRP A 42 -1.27 -9.63 -1.48
CA TRP A 42 -1.50 -8.26 -1.05
C TRP A 42 -2.00 -7.35 -2.19
N LEU A 43 -1.35 -7.43 -3.37
CA LEU A 43 -1.60 -6.50 -4.46
C LEU A 43 -3.04 -6.56 -4.98
N PRO A 44 -3.64 -7.74 -5.30
CA PRO A 44 -5.05 -7.81 -5.68
C PRO A 44 -5.99 -7.32 -4.59
N ALA A 45 -5.69 -7.63 -3.33
CA ALA A 45 -6.51 -7.23 -2.19
C ALA A 45 -6.56 -5.70 -2.04
N ILE A 46 -5.40 -5.04 -2.06
CA ILE A 46 -5.34 -3.57 -1.91
C ILE A 46 -5.85 -2.84 -3.16
N LEU A 47 -5.63 -3.40 -4.37
CA LEU A 47 -6.17 -2.86 -5.61
C LEU A 47 -7.70 -2.93 -5.67
N PHE A 48 -8.32 -3.94 -5.08
CA PHE A 48 -9.78 -3.98 -4.91
C PHE A 48 -10.27 -2.78 -4.10
N GLY A 49 -9.67 -2.53 -2.94
CA GLY A 49 -10.00 -1.36 -2.12
C GLY A 49 -9.74 -0.03 -2.83
N HIS A 50 -8.59 0.09 -3.49
CA HIS A 50 -8.25 1.27 -4.30
C HIS A 50 -9.26 1.50 -5.42
N GLY A 51 -9.65 0.45 -6.16
CA GLY A 51 -10.61 0.53 -7.26
C GLY A 51 -11.98 1.07 -6.80
N LEU A 52 -12.46 0.65 -5.63
CA LEU A 52 -13.70 1.19 -5.05
C LEU A 52 -13.60 2.69 -4.75
N LEU A 53 -12.45 3.13 -4.23
CA LEU A 53 -12.21 4.54 -3.89
C LEU A 53 -11.96 5.41 -5.12
N LEU A 54 -11.52 4.84 -6.24
CA LEU A 54 -11.23 5.57 -7.47
C LEU A 54 -12.47 6.28 -8.02
N ALA A 55 -13.67 5.73 -7.76
CA ALA A 55 -14.95 6.36 -8.13
C ALA A 55 -15.15 7.76 -7.50
N LEU A 56 -14.43 8.08 -6.43
CA LEU A 56 -14.50 9.38 -5.76
C LEU A 56 -13.96 10.51 -6.66
N THR A 57 -12.94 10.24 -7.47
CA THR A 57 -12.30 11.23 -8.37
C THR A 57 -13.29 11.86 -9.36
N PRO A 58 -14.03 11.11 -10.20
CA PRO A 58 -15.00 11.70 -11.12
C PRO A 58 -16.17 12.36 -10.41
N VAL A 59 -16.62 11.84 -9.27
CA VAL A 59 -17.71 12.46 -8.48
C VAL A 59 -17.28 13.85 -7.99
N ILE A 60 -16.07 13.97 -7.44
CA ILE A 60 -15.55 15.27 -6.98
C ILE A 60 -15.32 16.21 -8.16
N ALA A 61 -14.80 15.71 -9.29
CA ALA A 61 -14.59 16.53 -10.49
C ALA A 61 -15.92 17.11 -11.01
N GLN A 62 -16.98 16.31 -11.05
CA GLN A 62 -18.31 16.77 -11.45
C GLN A 62 -18.89 17.81 -10.48
N LEU A 63 -18.78 17.60 -9.17
CA LEU A 63 -19.23 18.55 -8.16
C LEU A 63 -18.46 19.88 -8.23
N ASN A 64 -17.16 19.81 -8.45
CA ASN A 64 -16.32 21.00 -8.61
C ASN A 64 -16.68 21.78 -9.90
N GLY A 65 -16.88 21.05 -11.01
CA GLY A 65 -17.31 21.65 -12.29
C GLY A 65 -18.71 22.27 -12.23
N ALA A 66 -19.62 21.67 -11.44
CA ALA A 66 -20.97 22.20 -11.21
C ALA A 66 -21.04 23.34 -10.16
N GLY A 67 -19.90 23.76 -9.58
CA GLY A 67 -19.84 24.80 -8.55
C GLY A 67 -20.36 24.34 -7.17
N ARG A 68 -20.71 23.05 -6.99
CA ARG A 68 -21.29 22.49 -5.74
C ARG A 68 -20.20 22.05 -4.77
N ARG A 69 -19.28 22.94 -4.43
CA ARG A 69 -18.13 22.64 -3.55
C ARG A 69 -18.54 22.29 -2.11
N ASP A 70 -19.71 22.77 -1.67
CA ASP A 70 -20.34 22.45 -0.39
C ASP A 70 -20.56 20.93 -0.22
N ARG A 71 -20.87 20.21 -1.30
CA ARG A 71 -21.09 18.77 -1.28
C ARG A 71 -19.84 17.92 -1.31
N ILE A 72 -18.69 18.48 -1.68
CA ILE A 72 -17.42 17.73 -1.77
C ILE A 72 -17.01 17.19 -0.39
N ALA A 73 -17.14 17.98 0.67
CA ALA A 73 -16.81 17.56 2.02
C ALA A 73 -17.63 16.34 2.48
N HIS A 74 -18.92 16.29 2.07
CA HIS A 74 -19.80 15.15 2.37
C HIS A 74 -19.32 13.89 1.64
N GLN A 75 -18.97 13.98 0.35
CA GLN A 75 -18.47 12.84 -0.43
C GLN A 75 -17.15 12.31 0.10
N VAL A 76 -16.23 13.20 0.47
CA VAL A 76 -14.94 12.82 1.06
C VAL A 76 -15.15 12.07 2.38
N ARG A 77 -16.06 12.55 3.25
CA ARG A 77 -16.40 11.86 4.50
C ARG A 77 -16.98 10.48 4.25
N GLN A 78 -17.83 10.31 3.22
CA GLN A 78 -18.32 9.00 2.81
C GLN A 78 -17.19 8.11 2.27
N GLY A 79 -16.24 8.69 1.53
CA GLY A 79 -15.03 8.00 1.11
C GLY A 79 -14.22 7.45 2.29
N PHE A 80 -14.09 8.20 3.39
CA PHE A 80 -13.43 7.72 4.61
C PHE A 80 -14.19 6.58 5.29
N TRP A 81 -15.53 6.63 5.34
CA TRP A 81 -16.33 5.52 5.87
C TRP A 81 -16.17 4.25 5.02
N LEU A 82 -16.21 4.40 3.70
CA LEU A 82 -15.96 3.30 2.77
C LEU A 82 -14.55 2.72 2.95
N ALA A 83 -13.54 3.59 3.02
CA ALA A 83 -12.15 3.19 3.25
C ALA A 83 -11.98 2.44 4.57
N SER A 84 -12.66 2.90 5.65
CA SER A 84 -12.64 2.21 6.95
C SER A 84 -13.27 0.81 6.87
N GLY A 85 -14.43 0.68 6.23
CA GLY A 85 -15.10 -0.61 6.05
C GLY A 85 -14.26 -1.58 5.22
N VAL A 86 -13.70 -1.09 4.11
CA VAL A 86 -12.80 -1.90 3.26
C VAL A 86 -11.51 -2.27 3.99
N SER A 87 -10.94 -1.37 4.81
CA SER A 87 -9.75 -1.67 5.62
C SER A 87 -10.00 -2.81 6.59
N VAL A 88 -11.13 -2.80 7.29
CA VAL A 88 -11.50 -3.88 8.21
C VAL A 88 -11.65 -5.19 7.44
N LEU A 89 -12.32 -5.17 6.29
CA LEU A 89 -12.47 -6.35 5.43
C LEU A 89 -11.10 -6.90 5.00
N LEU A 90 -10.19 -6.03 4.54
CA LEU A 90 -8.85 -6.43 4.12
C LEU A 90 -8.04 -7.00 5.28
N ILE A 91 -8.09 -6.39 6.47
CA ILE A 91 -7.41 -6.92 7.66
C ILE A 91 -7.94 -8.32 7.99
N VAL A 92 -9.26 -8.53 7.98
CA VAL A 92 -9.85 -9.85 8.25
C VAL A 92 -9.41 -10.89 7.21
N VAL A 93 -9.44 -10.54 5.93
CA VAL A 93 -9.01 -11.43 4.83
C VAL A 93 -7.53 -11.77 4.95
N LEU A 94 -6.68 -10.76 5.16
CA LEU A 94 -5.22 -10.95 5.25
C LEU A 94 -4.81 -11.64 6.55
N TYR A 95 -5.53 -11.45 7.63
CA TYR A 95 -5.30 -12.20 8.88
C TYR A 95 -5.52 -13.70 8.69
N ASN A 96 -6.48 -14.09 7.84
CA ASN A 96 -6.76 -15.47 7.48
C ASN A 96 -5.99 -15.95 6.24
N CYS A 97 -4.98 -15.22 5.77
CA CYS A 97 -4.23 -15.54 4.55
C CYS A 97 -3.48 -16.89 4.62
N LYS A 98 -3.20 -17.39 5.83
CA LYS A 98 -2.57 -18.69 6.03
C LYS A 98 -3.35 -19.80 5.32
N PHE A 99 -4.68 -19.78 5.39
CA PHE A 99 -5.53 -20.74 4.67
C PHE A 99 -5.30 -20.70 3.15
N VAL A 100 -5.10 -19.51 2.59
CA VAL A 100 -4.82 -19.34 1.14
C VAL A 100 -3.44 -19.89 0.79
N ILE A 101 -2.44 -19.64 1.64
CA ILE A 101 -1.06 -20.10 1.43
C ILE A 101 -0.97 -21.62 1.58
N ASP A 102 -1.67 -22.20 2.58
CA ASP A 102 -1.71 -23.66 2.79
C ASP A 102 -2.41 -24.41 1.64
N MET A 103 -3.29 -23.76 0.88
CA MET A 103 -3.88 -24.30 -0.35
C MET A 103 -2.89 -24.32 -1.54
N MET A 104 -1.82 -23.57 -1.48
CA MET A 104 -0.78 -23.57 -2.51
C MET A 104 0.12 -24.79 -2.33
N HIS A 105 -0.18 -25.89 -3.05
CA HIS A 105 0.58 -27.13 -2.99
C HIS A 105 2.05 -26.90 -3.33
N ASN A 106 2.96 -27.54 -2.57
CA ASN A 106 4.42 -27.51 -2.76
C ASN A 106 5.16 -26.22 -2.37
N ILE A 107 4.65 -25.43 -1.44
CA ILE A 107 5.43 -24.34 -0.85
C ILE A 107 6.23 -24.87 0.35
N ASP A 108 7.53 -24.50 0.40
CA ASP A 108 8.37 -24.76 1.56
C ASP A 108 7.76 -24.14 2.83
N PRO A 109 7.64 -24.88 3.96
CA PRO A 109 7.06 -24.36 5.19
C PRO A 109 7.75 -23.07 5.70
N GLN A 110 9.07 -22.95 5.54
CA GLN A 110 9.80 -21.73 5.93
C GLN A 110 9.40 -20.53 5.08
N LEU A 111 9.19 -20.76 3.78
CA LEU A 111 8.72 -19.74 2.86
C LEU A 111 7.28 -19.30 3.19
N ALA A 112 6.42 -20.26 3.50
CA ALA A 112 5.02 -20.01 3.89
C ALA A 112 4.94 -19.15 5.16
N ASP A 113 5.70 -19.49 6.20
CA ASP A 113 5.70 -18.74 7.47
C ASP A 113 6.22 -17.31 7.28
N LYS A 114 7.27 -17.11 6.47
CA LYS A 114 7.78 -15.76 6.14
C LYS A 114 6.78 -14.94 5.32
N ALA A 115 6.07 -15.57 4.37
CA ALA A 115 5.05 -14.89 3.56
C ALA A 115 3.84 -14.48 4.43
N VAL A 116 3.40 -15.33 5.37
CA VAL A 116 2.36 -14.98 6.36
C VAL A 116 2.84 -13.83 7.24
N GLY A 117 4.08 -13.88 7.73
CA GLY A 117 4.67 -12.81 8.54
C GLY A 117 4.68 -11.47 7.79
N TYR A 118 5.07 -11.47 6.52
CA TYR A 118 5.02 -10.28 5.65
C TYR A 118 3.60 -9.74 5.52
N LEU A 119 2.61 -10.60 5.24
CA LEU A 119 1.21 -10.20 5.09
C LEU A 119 0.62 -9.64 6.38
N HIS A 120 0.94 -10.25 7.53
CA HIS A 120 0.53 -9.75 8.84
C HIS A 120 1.19 -8.41 9.20
N ALA A 121 2.40 -8.16 8.73
CA ALA A 121 3.05 -6.87 8.92
C ALA A 121 2.41 -5.78 8.05
N ILE A 122 2.24 -6.04 6.75
CA ILE A 122 1.75 -5.03 5.79
C ILE A 122 0.23 -4.73 5.96
N MET A 123 -0.57 -5.68 6.47
CA MET A 123 -2.02 -5.47 6.63
C MET A 123 -2.36 -4.27 7.51
N TRP A 124 -1.52 -3.94 8.49
CA TRP A 124 -1.71 -2.77 9.34
C TRP A 124 -1.50 -1.44 8.60
N GLY A 125 -0.80 -1.46 7.47
CA GLY A 125 -0.68 -0.32 6.57
C GLY A 125 -1.91 -0.08 5.68
N ALA A 126 -2.81 -1.08 5.54
CA ALA A 126 -3.99 -0.96 4.67
C ALA A 126 -4.90 0.24 4.99
N PRO A 127 -5.26 0.52 6.26
CA PRO A 127 -6.06 1.70 6.60
C PRO A 127 -5.38 3.00 6.18
N GLY A 128 -4.08 3.14 6.49
CA GLY A 128 -3.29 4.33 6.14
C GLY A 128 -3.26 4.55 4.64
N TYR A 129 -2.97 3.50 3.87
CA TYR A 129 -2.97 3.55 2.41
C TYR A 129 -4.33 3.95 1.84
N LEU A 130 -5.42 3.33 2.30
CA LEU A 130 -6.77 3.64 1.78
C LEU A 130 -7.22 5.06 2.17
N PHE A 131 -6.88 5.54 3.35
CA PHE A 131 -7.14 6.93 3.75
C PHE A 131 -6.33 7.91 2.90
N PHE A 132 -5.07 7.62 2.63
CA PHE A 132 -4.26 8.38 1.69
C PHE A 132 -4.91 8.43 0.31
N GLN A 133 -5.44 7.31 -0.20
CA GLN A 133 -6.11 7.27 -1.49
C GLN A 133 -7.39 8.12 -1.53
N VAL A 134 -8.17 8.19 -0.45
CA VAL A 134 -9.31 9.12 -0.36
C VAL A 134 -8.85 10.57 -0.55
N MET A 135 -7.80 10.98 0.15
CA MET A 135 -7.24 12.35 0.04
C MET A 135 -6.63 12.61 -1.33
N ARG A 136 -5.93 11.62 -1.89
CA ARG A 136 -5.36 11.70 -3.24
C ARG A 136 -6.45 11.87 -4.29
N ASN A 137 -7.50 11.04 -4.26
CA ASN A 137 -8.62 11.11 -5.18
C ASN A 137 -9.37 12.45 -5.07
N GLN A 138 -9.48 13.02 -3.87
CA GLN A 138 -10.01 14.37 -3.67
C GLN A 138 -9.13 15.41 -4.37
N CYS A 139 -7.84 15.36 -4.20
CA CYS A 139 -6.90 16.29 -4.83
C CYS A 139 -6.95 16.17 -6.36
N GLU A 140 -6.98 14.95 -6.88
CA GLU A 140 -7.08 14.69 -8.32
C GLU A 140 -8.41 15.18 -8.90
N GLY A 141 -9.54 14.94 -8.22
CA GLY A 141 -10.86 15.46 -8.60
C GLY A 141 -10.95 16.98 -8.60
N LEU A 142 -10.15 17.65 -7.76
CA LEU A 142 -9.99 19.11 -7.75
C LEU A 142 -8.94 19.61 -8.74
N SER A 143 -8.39 18.74 -9.59
CA SER A 143 -7.28 19.03 -10.52
C SER A 143 -5.98 19.49 -9.82
N LYS A 144 -5.80 19.13 -8.55
CA LYS A 144 -4.61 19.42 -7.73
C LYS A 144 -3.76 18.17 -7.56
N THR A 145 -2.99 17.79 -8.57
CA THR A 145 -2.22 16.54 -8.59
C THR A 145 -0.84 16.63 -7.91
N LYS A 146 -0.32 17.84 -7.68
CA LYS A 146 0.98 18.05 -7.04
C LYS A 146 1.13 17.45 -5.63
N PRO A 147 0.15 17.57 -4.70
CA PRO A 147 0.29 16.98 -3.38
C PRO A 147 0.52 15.47 -3.42
N GLY A 148 -0.23 14.73 -4.25
CA GLY A 148 -0.05 13.28 -4.40
C GLY A 148 1.32 12.90 -4.93
N MET A 149 1.87 13.68 -5.87
CA MET A 149 3.24 13.50 -6.37
C MET A 149 4.28 13.70 -5.26
N VAL A 150 4.18 14.79 -4.50
CA VAL A 150 5.16 15.11 -3.44
C VAL A 150 5.12 14.06 -2.34
N ILE A 151 3.93 13.66 -1.89
CA ILE A 151 3.79 12.66 -0.83
C ILE A 151 4.29 11.29 -1.32
N GLY A 152 3.95 10.87 -2.54
CA GLY A 152 4.43 9.61 -3.10
C GLY A 152 5.96 9.57 -3.25
N PHE A 153 6.58 10.68 -3.66
CA PHE A 153 8.03 10.79 -3.75
C PHE A 153 8.71 10.79 -2.37
N LEU A 154 8.16 11.53 -1.40
CA LEU A 154 8.65 11.52 -0.03
C LEU A 154 8.49 10.14 0.61
N GLY A 155 7.36 9.45 0.34
CA GLY A 155 7.14 8.07 0.77
C GLY A 155 8.24 7.15 0.28
N LEU A 156 8.60 7.21 -1.00
CA LEU A 156 9.72 6.42 -1.55
C LEU A 156 11.04 6.73 -0.84
N LEU A 157 11.37 8.01 -0.62
CA LEU A 157 12.60 8.40 0.07
C LEU A 157 12.65 7.93 1.52
N VAL A 158 11.52 7.89 2.20
CA VAL A 158 11.41 7.41 3.60
C VAL A 158 11.38 5.88 3.66
N ASN A 159 10.77 5.22 2.68
CA ASN A 159 10.70 3.76 2.58
C ASN A 159 12.10 3.11 2.53
N ILE A 160 13.05 3.67 1.78
CA ILE A 160 14.40 3.12 1.63
C ILE A 160 15.13 2.97 2.97
N PRO A 161 15.31 4.04 3.79
CA PRO A 161 15.98 3.91 5.08
C PRO A 161 15.20 3.06 6.09
N ILE A 162 13.87 3.10 6.06
CA ILE A 162 13.04 2.27 6.95
C ILE A 162 13.21 0.78 6.57
N ASN A 163 13.19 0.43 5.29
CA ASN A 163 13.53 -0.92 4.84
C ASN A 163 14.91 -1.36 5.32
N TYR A 164 15.92 -0.50 5.18
CA TYR A 164 17.26 -0.82 5.63
C TYR A 164 17.32 -1.12 7.14
N ILE A 165 16.59 -0.37 7.95
CA ILE A 165 16.51 -0.56 9.40
C ILE A 165 15.86 -1.90 9.75
N PHE A 166 14.69 -2.20 9.20
CA PHE A 166 13.91 -3.38 9.59
C PHE A 166 14.37 -4.69 8.93
N ILE A 167 14.92 -4.63 7.71
CA ILE A 167 15.46 -5.84 7.06
C ILE A 167 16.74 -6.29 7.75
N TYR A 168 17.67 -5.35 8.00
CA TYR A 168 19.01 -5.64 8.50
C TYR A 168 19.17 -5.46 10.01
N GLY A 169 18.10 -5.16 10.74
CA GLY A 169 18.13 -5.04 12.21
C GLY A 169 19.05 -3.94 12.72
N LYS A 170 19.08 -2.77 12.07
CA LYS A 170 19.92 -1.64 12.50
C LYS A 170 19.24 -0.81 13.59
N PHE A 171 20.02 0.01 14.31
CA PHE A 171 19.56 0.90 15.39
C PHE A 171 18.84 0.19 16.55
N GLY A 172 19.17 -1.09 16.82
CA GLY A 172 18.57 -1.85 17.92
C GLY A 172 17.20 -2.47 17.61
N MET A 173 16.74 -2.38 16.36
CA MET A 173 15.57 -3.09 15.90
C MET A 173 15.87 -4.57 15.61
N PRO A 174 14.88 -5.48 15.76
CA PRO A 174 15.06 -6.87 15.40
C PRO A 174 15.30 -7.02 13.90
N GLU A 175 16.14 -7.98 13.54
CA GLU A 175 16.42 -8.35 12.16
C GLU A 175 15.24 -9.19 11.63
N LEU A 176 14.39 -8.59 10.79
CA LEU A 176 13.13 -9.18 10.34
C LEU A 176 13.19 -9.74 8.91
N GLY A 177 14.30 -9.49 8.18
CA GLY A 177 14.43 -9.93 6.79
C GLY A 177 13.26 -9.47 5.90
N GLY A 178 12.66 -10.37 5.13
CA GLY A 178 11.52 -10.06 4.25
C GLY A 178 10.28 -9.53 4.97
N VAL A 179 10.03 -9.93 6.22
CA VAL A 179 8.94 -9.37 7.04
C VAL A 179 9.16 -7.88 7.32
N GLY A 180 10.44 -7.47 7.44
CA GLY A 180 10.82 -6.07 7.60
C GLY A 180 10.34 -5.16 6.47
N CYS A 181 10.28 -5.66 5.22
CA CYS A 181 9.68 -4.95 4.10
C CYS A 181 8.19 -4.66 4.33
N GLY A 182 7.45 -5.64 4.87
CA GLY A 182 6.03 -5.47 5.21
C GLY A 182 5.82 -4.38 6.27
N VAL A 183 6.67 -4.35 7.30
CA VAL A 183 6.64 -3.32 8.34
C VAL A 183 6.99 -1.94 7.76
N ALA A 184 8.03 -1.85 6.93
CA ALA A 184 8.49 -0.61 6.34
C ALA A 184 7.41 -0.02 5.41
N THR A 185 6.90 -0.81 4.46
CA THR A 185 5.88 -0.39 3.51
C THR A 185 4.55 -0.09 4.19
N GLY A 186 4.19 -0.83 5.24
CA GLY A 186 3.00 -0.54 6.06
C GLY A 186 3.11 0.72 6.92
N SER A 187 4.34 1.23 7.16
CA SER A 187 4.60 2.41 7.99
C SER A 187 4.69 3.71 7.18
N VAL A 188 4.87 3.63 5.86
CA VAL A 188 5.00 4.74 4.90
C VAL A 188 3.71 4.98 4.13
#